data_114e9b0f07fde66bbdb148fd2e8bd78d
#
_entry.id   114e9b0f07fde66bbdb148fd2e8bd78d
#
_cell.length_a   1.000
_cell.length_b   1.000
_cell.length_c   1.000
_cell.angle_alpha   90.00
_cell.angle_beta   90.00
_cell.angle_gamma   90.00
#
_symmetry.space_group_name_H-M   'P 1'
#
loop_
_entity.id
_entity.type
_entity.pdbx_description
1 polymer ?
#
loop_
_entity_poly.entity_id
_entity_poly.type
_entity_poly.pdbx_seq_one_letter_code
_entity_poly.pdbx_strand_id
1 'polypeptide(L)'
;MALGCLLALAACGSNAHQGGEQAVLHVYNWADYIGTGTIAEFERTTGIRVEYDTYDSDETLEAKMMAGDSGYDIVSTSTDYFARQIKAGIYQPLDRSKLSNWGNLDPHALAIEAAADPGNRYAMPYLHAVNGFAYNADQLRARMPDAPVDSLDLLFKPAVLARFADCGVSFLDSPEDVLQLALNYLHLDPNTQSAADYGRAEQLLLAVRPYVKAFDSSEYMNGLINGEFCISMSWSADYSTAQARARAAGVDVHLRFTVPKEGANGTYDALLIPADAPHAGNAHRFLNFMLEPKVIAAVTNEIHYGNDNRAADPYVDPQILHDPTIYPTPEVEARLYHSHEVGPALERIRTRTWTRIKTAL
;
A
#
# COMPACT_ATOMS: atom_id res chain seq x y z
N MET A 1 -0.53 4.15 -87.77
CA MET A 1 0.41 4.27 -86.65
C MET A 1 -0.40 4.41 -85.37
N ALA A 2 -0.61 3.30 -84.64
CA ALA A 2 -1.36 3.28 -83.40
C ALA A 2 -0.37 3.06 -82.25
N LEU A 3 -0.35 4.08 -81.35
CA LEU A 3 0.54 4.10 -80.17
C LEU A 3 -0.26 3.47 -78.97
N GLY A 4 0.13 2.28 -78.52
CA GLY A 4 -0.45 1.62 -77.37
C GLY A 4 0.17 2.16 -76.08
N CYS A 5 -0.65 2.69 -75.18
CA CYS A 5 -0.24 2.99 -73.81
C CYS A 5 -0.44 1.76 -72.92
N LEU A 6 0.69 1.20 -72.44
CA LEU A 6 0.66 0.23 -71.35
C LEU A 6 0.48 0.97 -70.00
N LEU A 7 -0.62 0.73 -69.33
CA LEU A 7 -0.83 1.10 -67.92
C LEU A 7 -0.22 0.02 -67.03
N ALA A 8 0.85 0.38 -66.32
CA ALA A 8 1.40 -0.45 -65.27
C ALA A 8 0.54 -0.21 -63.98
N LEU A 9 -0.21 -1.23 -63.56
CA LEU A 9 -0.83 -1.27 -62.23
C LEU A 9 0.26 -1.58 -61.16
N ALA A 10 0.59 -0.56 -60.39
CA ALA A 10 1.38 -0.72 -59.20
C ALA A 10 0.45 -1.33 -58.13
N ALA A 11 0.66 -2.59 -57.80
CA ALA A 11 0.04 -3.25 -56.63
C ALA A 11 0.68 -2.65 -55.37
N CYS A 12 -0.06 -1.77 -54.69
CA CYS A 12 0.24 -1.40 -53.32
C CYS A 12 -0.03 -2.65 -52.43
N GLY A 13 1.03 -3.37 -52.13
CA GLY A 13 0.99 -4.38 -51.07
C GLY A 13 0.71 -3.66 -49.74
N SER A 14 -0.51 -3.83 -49.24
CA SER A 14 -0.83 -3.50 -47.86
C SER A 14 -0.03 -4.44 -46.96
N ASN A 15 1.11 -3.96 -46.44
CA ASN A 15 1.72 -4.53 -45.25
C ASN A 15 0.66 -4.39 -44.12
N ALA A 16 -0.12 -5.44 -43.88
CA ALA A 16 -0.79 -5.61 -42.63
C ALA A 16 0.31 -5.61 -41.55
N HIS A 17 0.45 -4.51 -40.85
CA HIS A 17 1.14 -4.49 -39.59
C HIS A 17 0.45 -5.56 -38.75
N GLN A 18 1.11 -6.69 -38.53
CA GLN A 18 0.85 -7.52 -37.36
C GLN A 18 1.21 -6.61 -36.18
N GLY A 19 0.19 -5.94 -35.65
CA GLY A 19 0.33 -5.06 -34.50
C GLY A 19 0.70 -5.91 -33.29
N GLY A 20 1.99 -6.15 -33.11
CA GLY A 20 2.54 -6.53 -31.83
C GLY A 20 2.30 -5.39 -30.85
N GLU A 21 1.93 -5.73 -29.63
CA GLU A 21 1.81 -4.79 -28.53
C GLU A 21 3.09 -3.94 -28.43
N GLN A 22 2.96 -2.62 -28.21
CA GLN A 22 4.13 -1.76 -28.04
C GLN A 22 4.97 -2.24 -26.86
N ALA A 23 6.29 -2.16 -26.97
CA ALA A 23 7.21 -2.57 -25.92
C ALA A 23 7.29 -1.51 -24.80
N VAL A 24 6.14 -1.17 -24.21
CA VAL A 24 5.98 -0.23 -23.09
C VAL A 24 4.99 -0.77 -22.09
N LEU A 25 5.14 -0.36 -20.82
CA LEU A 25 4.27 -0.70 -19.70
C LEU A 25 4.13 0.54 -18.81
N HIS A 26 2.90 0.93 -18.53
CA HIS A 26 2.58 2.03 -17.62
C HIS A 26 2.12 1.49 -16.28
N VAL A 27 2.87 1.78 -15.22
CA VAL A 27 2.61 1.32 -13.86
C VAL A 27 2.26 2.50 -12.98
N TYR A 28 1.19 2.37 -12.18
CA TYR A 28 0.78 3.35 -11.17
C TYR A 28 0.76 2.66 -9.81
N ASN A 29 1.69 3.03 -8.94
CA ASN A 29 1.92 2.37 -7.67
C ASN A 29 2.11 3.39 -6.54
N TRP A 30 2.13 2.91 -5.32
CA TRP A 30 2.51 3.70 -4.15
C TRP A 30 3.93 4.25 -4.29
N ALA A 31 4.19 5.40 -3.67
CA ALA A 31 5.54 5.91 -3.53
C ALA A 31 6.40 4.94 -2.69
N ASP A 32 7.68 4.78 -3.06
CA ASP A 32 8.64 3.90 -2.36
C ASP A 32 8.20 2.42 -2.23
N TYR A 33 7.39 1.91 -3.15
CA TYR A 33 6.71 0.60 -3.05
C TYR A 33 7.20 -0.43 -4.08
N ILE A 34 8.43 -0.28 -4.56
CA ILE A 34 9.12 -1.22 -5.46
C ILE A 34 10.64 -1.08 -5.26
N GLY A 35 11.39 -2.16 -5.47
CA GLY A 35 12.85 -2.12 -5.40
C GLY A 35 13.47 -1.33 -6.56
N THR A 36 14.51 -0.55 -6.27
CA THR A 36 15.17 0.35 -7.25
C THR A 36 15.71 -0.38 -8.48
N GLY A 37 16.15 -1.64 -8.31
CA GLY A 37 16.65 -2.49 -9.41
C GLY A 37 15.58 -3.24 -10.19
N THR A 38 14.35 -3.31 -9.66
CA THR A 38 13.30 -4.21 -10.18
C THR A 38 12.85 -3.82 -11.58
N ILE A 39 12.63 -2.53 -11.83
CA ILE A 39 12.22 -2.01 -13.15
C ILE A 39 13.33 -2.26 -14.18
N ALA A 40 14.57 -1.89 -13.84
CA ALA A 40 15.71 -2.08 -14.75
C ALA A 40 15.94 -3.55 -15.12
N GLU A 41 15.73 -4.48 -14.18
CA GLU A 41 15.84 -5.91 -14.43
C GLU A 41 14.71 -6.42 -15.33
N PHE A 42 13.48 -5.96 -15.13
CA PHE A 42 12.35 -6.26 -16.01
C PHE A 42 12.62 -5.75 -17.44
N GLU A 43 13.03 -4.50 -17.60
CA GLU A 43 13.35 -3.91 -18.90
C GLU A 43 14.48 -4.66 -19.61
N ARG A 44 15.53 -5.00 -18.86
CA ARG A 44 16.69 -5.75 -19.39
C ARG A 44 16.31 -7.15 -19.88
N THR A 45 15.42 -7.83 -19.17
CA THR A 45 15.07 -9.24 -19.48
C THR A 45 13.98 -9.36 -20.54
N THR A 46 13.11 -8.35 -20.65
CA THR A 46 11.94 -8.40 -21.55
C THR A 46 12.04 -7.49 -22.75
N GLY A 47 12.88 -6.44 -22.68
CA GLY A 47 12.92 -5.36 -23.69
C GLY A 47 11.70 -4.43 -23.62
N ILE A 48 10.87 -4.53 -22.59
CA ILE A 48 9.69 -3.67 -22.39
C ILE A 48 10.11 -2.50 -21.50
N ARG A 49 9.97 -1.26 -21.98
CA ARG A 49 10.23 -0.06 -21.22
C ARG A 49 9.10 0.20 -20.23
N VAL A 50 9.42 0.54 -18.98
CA VAL A 50 8.44 0.85 -17.94
C VAL A 50 8.35 2.37 -17.74
N GLU A 51 7.15 2.91 -17.78
CA GLU A 51 6.79 4.24 -17.30
C GLU A 51 6.10 4.07 -15.94
N TYR A 52 6.73 4.62 -14.90
CA TYR A 52 6.33 4.38 -13.52
C TYR A 52 5.93 5.68 -12.85
N ASP A 53 4.66 5.80 -12.52
CA ASP A 53 4.09 6.93 -11.80
C ASP A 53 3.69 6.50 -10.39
N THR A 54 3.67 7.44 -9.45
CA THR A 54 3.32 7.18 -8.06
C THR A 54 2.13 8.02 -7.59
N TYR A 55 1.49 7.54 -6.54
CA TYR A 55 0.44 8.22 -5.80
C TYR A 55 0.64 7.98 -4.29
N ASP A 56 -0.08 8.73 -3.47
CA ASP A 56 0.07 8.78 -2.01
C ASP A 56 -1.21 8.42 -1.23
N SER A 57 -2.33 8.19 -1.92
CA SER A 57 -3.58 7.77 -1.28
C SER A 57 -4.46 6.95 -2.22
N ASP A 58 -5.17 5.95 -1.69
CA ASP A 58 -6.15 5.16 -2.45
C ASP A 58 -7.28 6.02 -3.03
N GLU A 59 -7.63 7.13 -2.36
CA GLU A 59 -8.62 8.09 -2.87
C GLU A 59 -8.13 8.77 -4.16
N THR A 60 -6.84 9.11 -4.24
CA THR A 60 -6.22 9.67 -5.45
C THR A 60 -6.25 8.67 -6.59
N LEU A 61 -5.86 7.42 -6.32
CA LEU A 61 -5.95 6.32 -7.28
C LEU A 61 -7.39 6.13 -7.75
N GLU A 62 -8.33 5.97 -6.81
CA GLU A 62 -9.73 5.72 -7.14
C GLU A 62 -10.33 6.82 -8.00
N ALA A 63 -10.11 8.09 -7.66
CA ALA A 63 -10.59 9.21 -8.46
C ALA A 63 -10.08 9.13 -9.90
N LYS A 64 -8.81 8.76 -10.10
CA LYS A 64 -8.22 8.60 -11.42
C LYS A 64 -8.80 7.41 -12.17
N MET A 65 -8.93 6.26 -11.52
CA MET A 65 -9.45 5.04 -12.14
C MET A 65 -10.94 5.15 -12.49
N MET A 66 -11.73 5.81 -11.62
CA MET A 66 -13.16 6.05 -11.86
C MET A 66 -13.43 7.02 -13.01
N ALA A 67 -12.48 7.89 -13.34
CA ALA A 67 -12.60 8.80 -14.49
C ALA A 67 -12.51 8.06 -15.84
N GLY A 68 -11.95 6.85 -15.87
CA GLY A 68 -11.68 6.07 -17.09
C GLY A 68 -10.53 6.62 -17.92
N ASP A 69 -10.16 5.88 -18.97
CA ASP A 69 -9.04 6.22 -19.86
C ASP A 69 -7.78 6.58 -19.09
N SER A 70 -7.46 5.76 -18.06
CA SER A 70 -6.37 6.04 -17.14
C SER A 70 -5.00 6.03 -17.82
N GLY A 71 -4.87 5.23 -18.89
CA GLY A 71 -3.63 5.01 -19.63
C GLY A 71 -2.65 4.05 -18.94
N TYR A 72 -2.99 3.55 -17.75
CA TYR A 72 -2.16 2.60 -17.02
C TYR A 72 -2.45 1.16 -17.40
N ASP A 73 -1.41 0.33 -17.31
CA ASP A 73 -1.48 -1.12 -17.56
C ASP A 73 -1.54 -1.92 -16.27
N ILE A 74 -0.93 -1.40 -15.21
CA ILE A 74 -0.93 -1.98 -13.87
C ILE A 74 -1.18 -0.89 -12.85
N VAL A 75 -1.98 -1.22 -11.84
CA VAL A 75 -2.14 -0.42 -10.64
C VAL A 75 -1.98 -1.30 -9.41
N SER A 76 -1.46 -0.72 -8.32
CA SER A 76 -1.48 -1.31 -6.98
C SER A 76 -2.61 -0.69 -6.17
N THR A 77 -3.30 -1.44 -5.32
CA THR A 77 -4.30 -0.87 -4.40
C THR A 77 -4.65 -1.89 -3.32
N SER A 78 -5.18 -1.38 -2.21
CA SER A 78 -5.53 -2.18 -1.05
C SER A 78 -6.85 -2.95 -1.21
N THR A 79 -6.99 -4.02 -0.41
CA THR A 79 -8.09 -5.00 -0.51
C THR A 79 -9.48 -4.37 -0.42
N ASP A 80 -9.68 -3.37 0.42
CA ASP A 80 -10.97 -2.70 0.63
C ASP A 80 -11.34 -1.78 -0.55
N TYR A 81 -10.33 -1.20 -1.22
CA TYR A 81 -10.55 -0.36 -2.40
C TYR A 81 -10.80 -1.20 -3.66
N PHE A 82 -9.99 -2.21 -3.95
CA PHE A 82 -10.20 -2.97 -5.17
C PHE A 82 -11.52 -3.75 -5.18
N ALA A 83 -12.06 -4.13 -4.01
CA ALA A 83 -13.35 -4.81 -3.93
C ALA A 83 -14.49 -4.04 -4.62
N ARG A 84 -14.60 -2.73 -4.36
CA ARG A 84 -15.61 -1.88 -4.99
C ARG A 84 -15.27 -1.51 -6.42
N GLN A 85 -13.99 -1.35 -6.73
CA GLN A 85 -13.50 -1.05 -8.06
C GLN A 85 -13.71 -2.23 -9.03
N ILE A 86 -13.54 -3.47 -8.58
CA ILE A 86 -13.93 -4.69 -9.34
C ILE A 86 -15.42 -4.68 -9.64
N LYS A 87 -16.27 -4.38 -8.65
CA LYS A 87 -17.73 -4.28 -8.86
C LYS A 87 -18.14 -3.19 -9.84
N ALA A 88 -17.36 -2.10 -9.89
CA ALA A 88 -17.53 -1.01 -10.83
C ALA A 88 -17.01 -1.34 -12.25
N GLY A 89 -16.36 -2.49 -12.44
CA GLY A 89 -15.83 -2.92 -13.74
C GLY A 89 -14.55 -2.22 -14.16
N ILE A 90 -13.79 -1.67 -13.20
CA ILE A 90 -12.55 -0.93 -13.46
C ILE A 90 -11.42 -1.87 -13.89
N TYR A 91 -11.43 -3.12 -13.44
CA TYR A 91 -10.39 -4.09 -13.72
C TYR A 91 -10.84 -5.22 -14.64
N GLN A 92 -9.92 -5.78 -15.39
CA GLN A 92 -10.14 -6.99 -16.19
C GLN A 92 -9.67 -8.23 -15.44
N PRO A 93 -10.29 -9.41 -15.68
CA PRO A 93 -9.82 -10.66 -15.10
C PRO A 93 -8.40 -11.00 -15.56
N LEU A 94 -7.59 -11.54 -14.65
CA LEU A 94 -6.26 -12.03 -14.95
C LEU A 94 -6.31 -13.31 -15.82
N ASP A 95 -5.51 -13.32 -16.88
CA ASP A 95 -5.28 -14.54 -17.67
C ASP A 95 -4.25 -15.44 -16.96
N ARG A 96 -4.76 -16.38 -16.18
CA ARG A 96 -3.95 -17.31 -15.38
C ARG A 96 -3.01 -18.17 -16.24
N SER A 97 -3.29 -18.36 -17.50
CA SER A 97 -2.40 -19.12 -18.40
C SER A 97 -1.08 -18.41 -18.66
N LYS A 98 -1.03 -17.09 -18.44
CA LYS A 98 0.17 -16.25 -18.58
C LYS A 98 0.94 -16.09 -17.27
N LEU A 99 0.41 -16.57 -16.14
CA LEU A 99 0.98 -16.44 -14.81
C LEU A 99 1.51 -17.79 -14.31
N SER A 100 2.55 -18.31 -14.96
CA SER A 100 3.15 -19.61 -14.64
C SER A 100 3.67 -19.69 -13.20
N ASN A 101 4.03 -18.55 -12.61
CA ASN A 101 4.56 -18.44 -11.25
C ASN A 101 3.46 -18.24 -10.18
N TRP A 102 2.19 -18.30 -10.57
CA TRP A 102 1.07 -18.08 -9.63
C TRP A 102 1.09 -19.03 -8.41
N GLY A 103 1.56 -20.25 -8.60
CA GLY A 103 1.67 -21.25 -7.53
C GLY A 103 2.70 -20.91 -6.43
N ASN A 104 3.47 -19.86 -6.61
CA ASN A 104 4.42 -19.35 -5.61
C ASN A 104 3.75 -18.50 -4.52
N LEU A 105 2.52 -17.99 -4.78
CA LEU A 105 1.78 -17.16 -3.85
C LEU A 105 1.42 -17.89 -2.56
N ASP A 106 1.36 -17.15 -1.46
CA ASP A 106 0.95 -17.67 -0.16
C ASP A 106 -0.57 -17.97 -0.17
N PRO A 107 -0.98 -19.21 0.14
CA PRO A 107 -2.39 -19.54 0.28
C PRO A 107 -3.13 -18.71 1.33
N HIS A 108 -2.44 -18.19 2.36
CA HIS A 108 -3.04 -17.33 3.38
C HIS A 108 -3.43 -15.97 2.79
N ALA A 109 -2.52 -15.29 2.08
CA ALA A 109 -2.81 -14.04 1.39
C ALA A 109 -3.95 -14.20 0.36
N LEU A 110 -3.89 -15.28 -0.43
CA LEU A 110 -4.96 -15.61 -1.37
C LEU A 110 -6.32 -15.80 -0.68
N ALA A 111 -6.36 -16.38 0.53
CA ALA A 111 -7.59 -16.57 1.28
C ALA A 111 -8.16 -15.25 1.84
N ILE A 112 -7.28 -14.35 2.29
CA ILE A 112 -7.68 -13.01 2.77
C ILE A 112 -8.27 -12.20 1.61
N GLU A 113 -7.56 -12.11 0.50
CA GLU A 113 -8.01 -11.33 -0.67
C GLU A 113 -9.25 -11.92 -1.34
N ALA A 114 -9.49 -13.24 -1.22
CA ALA A 114 -10.68 -13.88 -1.78
C ALA A 114 -12.01 -13.35 -1.18
N ALA A 115 -11.97 -12.67 -0.03
CA ALA A 115 -13.13 -11.97 0.52
C ALA A 115 -13.54 -10.78 -0.35
N ALA A 116 -12.59 -10.10 -0.96
CA ALA A 116 -12.79 -8.95 -1.85
C ALA A 116 -12.89 -9.37 -3.34
N ASP A 117 -12.12 -10.38 -3.74
CA ASP A 117 -12.06 -10.92 -5.11
C ASP A 117 -12.31 -12.45 -5.09
N PRO A 118 -13.57 -12.93 -5.06
CA PRO A 118 -13.87 -14.34 -5.00
C PRO A 118 -13.21 -15.15 -6.12
N GLY A 119 -12.30 -16.05 -5.71
CA GLY A 119 -11.51 -16.88 -6.63
C GLY A 119 -10.23 -16.20 -7.13
N ASN A 120 -9.85 -15.06 -6.58
CA ASN A 120 -8.66 -14.28 -6.94
C ASN A 120 -8.56 -14.07 -8.45
N ARG A 121 -9.61 -13.56 -9.05
CA ARG A 121 -9.77 -13.48 -10.50
C ARG A 121 -9.15 -12.23 -11.10
N TYR A 122 -9.06 -11.16 -10.34
CA TYR A 122 -8.66 -9.82 -10.77
C TYR A 122 -7.39 -9.33 -10.11
N ALA A 123 -7.21 -9.66 -8.83
CA ALA A 123 -6.12 -9.20 -7.98
C ALA A 123 -5.02 -10.25 -7.89
N MET A 124 -3.77 -9.79 -7.94
CA MET A 124 -2.59 -10.59 -7.65
C MET A 124 -1.98 -10.08 -6.33
N PRO A 125 -2.01 -10.86 -5.24
CA PRO A 125 -1.35 -10.51 -3.99
C PRO A 125 0.08 -10.04 -4.22
N TYR A 126 0.46 -8.95 -3.56
CA TYR A 126 1.74 -8.29 -3.79
C TYR A 126 2.54 -8.14 -2.50
N LEU A 127 2.15 -7.20 -1.67
CA LEU A 127 2.82 -6.88 -0.42
C LEU A 127 1.80 -6.68 0.70
N HIS A 128 2.26 -6.87 1.94
CA HIS A 128 1.45 -6.63 3.13
C HIS A 128 2.19 -5.82 4.17
N ALA A 129 1.43 -5.14 5.03
CA ALA A 129 1.91 -4.39 6.18
C ALA A 129 0.92 -4.46 7.34
N VAL A 130 1.35 -4.00 8.51
CA VAL A 130 0.49 -3.85 9.69
C VAL A 130 0.54 -2.40 10.15
N ASN A 131 -0.61 -1.83 10.49
CA ASN A 131 -0.69 -0.51 11.08
C ASN A 131 -0.23 -0.52 12.54
N GLY A 132 0.30 0.60 12.96
CA GLY A 132 0.73 0.80 14.33
C GLY A 132 1.30 2.19 14.54
N PHE A 133 2.35 2.26 15.33
CA PHE A 133 3.08 3.51 15.49
C PHE A 133 4.58 3.28 15.65
N ALA A 134 5.35 4.14 15.00
CA ALA A 134 6.78 4.24 15.18
C ALA A 134 7.12 5.34 16.18
N TYR A 135 8.21 5.17 16.92
CA TYR A 135 8.63 6.16 17.90
C TYR A 135 10.15 6.14 18.13
N ASN A 136 10.68 7.29 18.52
CA ASN A 136 12.06 7.42 18.99
C ASN A 136 12.14 7.02 20.46
N ALA A 137 12.76 5.87 20.73
CA ALA A 137 12.81 5.27 22.06
C ALA A 137 13.49 6.16 23.12
N ASP A 138 14.52 6.90 22.73
CA ASP A 138 15.26 7.76 23.65
C ASP A 138 14.47 9.01 24.00
N GLN A 139 13.81 9.62 23.01
CA GLN A 139 12.96 10.78 23.24
C GLN A 139 11.74 10.46 24.11
N LEU A 140 11.13 9.29 23.91
CA LEU A 140 10.02 8.84 24.75
C LEU A 140 10.48 8.58 26.18
N ARG A 141 11.57 7.83 26.36
CA ARG A 141 12.13 7.52 27.69
C ARG A 141 12.50 8.78 28.47
N ALA A 142 13.04 9.79 27.79
CA ALA A 142 13.42 11.06 28.41
C ALA A 142 12.21 11.84 28.97
N ARG A 143 11.02 11.72 28.34
CA ARG A 143 9.80 12.46 28.73
C ARG A 143 8.89 11.66 29.64
N MET A 144 8.79 10.36 29.40
CA MET A 144 7.92 9.42 30.14
C MET A 144 8.57 8.02 30.13
N PRO A 145 9.38 7.69 31.17
CA PRO A 145 10.09 6.41 31.23
C PRO A 145 9.16 5.18 31.21
N ASP A 146 7.92 5.36 31.68
CA ASP A 146 6.85 4.37 31.73
C ASP A 146 5.77 4.59 30.66
N ALA A 147 6.13 5.20 29.52
CA ALA A 147 5.23 5.39 28.39
C ALA A 147 4.60 4.06 27.95
N PRO A 148 3.29 4.01 27.67
CA PRO A 148 2.59 2.79 27.27
C PRO A 148 2.89 2.44 25.80
N VAL A 149 4.12 2.09 25.50
CA VAL A 149 4.62 1.83 24.14
C VAL A 149 4.08 0.55 23.50
N ASP A 150 3.30 -0.24 24.22
CA ASP A 150 2.62 -1.44 23.73
C ASP A 150 1.12 -1.22 23.42
N SER A 151 0.63 0.01 23.60
CA SER A 151 -0.80 0.31 23.64
C SER A 151 -1.14 1.57 22.86
N LEU A 152 -2.32 1.60 22.25
CA LEU A 152 -2.94 2.80 21.67
C LEU A 152 -3.21 3.91 22.71
N ASP A 153 -3.11 3.61 24.01
CA ASP A 153 -3.07 4.63 25.06
C ASP A 153 -2.02 5.72 24.78
N LEU A 154 -0.91 5.37 24.14
CA LEU A 154 0.13 6.32 23.75
C LEU A 154 -0.39 7.40 22.81
N LEU A 155 -1.28 7.03 21.88
CA LEU A 155 -1.83 7.92 20.86
C LEU A 155 -3.16 8.56 21.27
N PHE A 156 -4.01 7.82 21.99
CA PHE A 156 -5.41 8.22 22.17
C PHE A 156 -5.78 8.67 23.59
N LYS A 157 -4.85 8.60 24.56
CA LYS A 157 -5.06 9.25 25.86
C LYS A 157 -4.50 10.67 25.84
N PRO A 158 -5.33 11.73 25.93
CA PRO A 158 -4.87 13.12 25.86
C PRO A 158 -3.77 13.45 26.88
N ALA A 159 -3.90 12.95 28.12
CA ALA A 159 -2.92 13.17 29.18
C ALA A 159 -1.55 12.51 28.91
N VAL A 160 -1.51 11.44 28.12
CA VAL A 160 -0.29 10.75 27.69
C VAL A 160 0.30 11.46 26.49
N LEU A 161 -0.50 11.68 25.43
CA LEU A 161 -0.01 12.26 24.18
C LEU A 161 0.51 13.69 24.37
N ALA A 162 -0.13 14.47 25.27
CA ALA A 162 0.31 15.81 25.64
C ALA A 162 1.76 15.90 26.12
N ARG A 163 2.30 14.81 26.68
CA ARG A 163 3.70 14.73 27.14
C ARG A 163 4.71 14.72 26.00
N PHE A 164 4.26 14.47 24.78
CA PHE A 164 5.08 14.34 23.59
C PHE A 164 4.83 15.44 22.55
N ALA A 165 3.92 16.38 22.83
CA ALA A 165 3.57 17.45 21.89
C ALA A 165 4.77 18.34 21.52
N ASP A 166 5.73 18.52 22.44
CA ASP A 166 6.94 19.32 22.22
C ASP A 166 7.96 18.67 21.28
N CYS A 167 7.99 17.33 21.21
CA CYS A 167 8.89 16.61 20.31
C CYS A 167 8.22 16.21 18.99
N GLY A 168 6.98 16.58 18.78
CA GLY A 168 6.22 16.35 17.55
C GLY A 168 5.61 14.96 17.46
N VAL A 169 4.31 14.97 17.15
CA VAL A 169 3.51 13.76 16.89
C VAL A 169 2.89 13.90 15.52
N SER A 170 3.00 12.89 14.67
CA SER A 170 2.26 12.81 13.40
C SER A 170 1.30 11.63 13.39
N PHE A 171 0.17 11.83 12.74
CA PHE A 171 -0.75 10.77 12.37
C PHE A 171 -0.72 10.61 10.86
N LEU A 172 -1.06 9.44 10.35
CA LEU A 172 -1.21 9.22 8.91
C LEU A 172 -2.30 10.14 8.35
N ASP A 173 -2.13 10.67 7.16
CA ASP A 173 -3.20 11.33 6.41
C ASP A 173 -4.03 10.27 5.65
N SER A 174 -4.57 9.34 6.41
CA SER A 174 -5.41 8.24 5.96
C SER A 174 -6.64 8.17 6.87
N PRO A 175 -7.82 8.56 6.38
CA PRO A 175 -9.05 8.48 7.15
C PRO A 175 -9.40 7.06 7.56
N GLU A 176 -9.07 6.10 6.74
CA GLU A 176 -9.31 4.69 7.00
C GLU A 176 -8.47 4.21 8.18
N ASP A 177 -7.17 4.28 8.07
CA ASP A 177 -6.24 3.77 9.08
C ASP A 177 -6.47 4.41 10.45
N VAL A 178 -6.61 5.74 10.48
CA VAL A 178 -6.73 6.49 11.73
C VAL A 178 -8.08 6.26 12.39
N LEU A 179 -9.18 6.27 11.62
CA LEU A 179 -10.52 6.06 12.19
C LEU A 179 -10.72 4.61 12.64
N GLN A 180 -10.20 3.64 11.91
CA GLN A 180 -10.28 2.22 12.30
C GLN A 180 -9.48 1.94 13.59
N LEU A 181 -8.27 2.48 13.72
CA LEU A 181 -7.51 2.38 14.98
C LEU A 181 -8.25 3.04 16.15
N ALA A 182 -8.89 4.18 15.92
CA ALA A 182 -9.70 4.86 16.95
C ALA A 182 -10.95 4.04 17.32
N LEU A 183 -11.63 3.43 16.36
CA LEU A 183 -12.75 2.52 16.60
C LEU A 183 -12.31 1.29 17.40
N ASN A 184 -11.22 0.66 16.98
CA ASN A 184 -10.66 -0.50 17.69
C ASN A 184 -10.29 -0.16 19.14
N TYR A 185 -9.64 0.98 19.36
CA TYR A 185 -9.32 1.46 20.71
C TYR A 185 -10.56 1.67 21.59
N LEU A 186 -11.68 2.09 20.99
CA LEU A 186 -12.98 2.23 21.67
C LEU A 186 -13.71 0.89 21.85
N HIS A 187 -13.09 -0.25 21.50
CA HIS A 187 -13.72 -1.57 21.48
C HIS A 187 -14.97 -1.63 20.62
N LEU A 188 -14.96 -0.88 19.51
CA LEU A 188 -15.97 -0.92 18.46
C LEU A 188 -15.45 -1.76 17.29
N ASP A 189 -16.36 -2.22 16.44
CA ASP A 189 -15.98 -2.89 15.19
C ASP A 189 -15.25 -1.88 14.27
N PRO A 190 -13.98 -2.11 13.89
CA PRO A 190 -13.27 -1.25 12.94
C PRO A 190 -13.98 -1.12 11.59
N ASN A 191 -14.76 -2.15 11.21
CA ASN A 191 -15.54 -2.19 9.97
C ASN A 191 -17.01 -1.78 10.16
N THR A 192 -17.32 -1.06 11.26
CA THR A 192 -18.69 -0.64 11.58
C THR A 192 -19.34 0.15 10.45
N GLN A 193 -20.64 -0.10 10.23
CA GLN A 193 -21.46 0.69 9.32
C GLN A 193 -22.26 1.78 10.06
N SER A 194 -21.96 2.04 11.33
CA SER A 194 -22.68 2.95 12.22
C SER A 194 -22.10 4.36 12.19
N ALA A 195 -22.87 5.33 11.72
CA ALA A 195 -22.52 6.75 11.84
C ALA A 195 -22.28 7.21 13.28
N ALA A 196 -22.95 6.59 14.26
CA ALA A 196 -22.79 6.93 15.67
C ALA A 196 -21.40 6.50 16.18
N ASP A 197 -20.86 5.37 15.72
CA ASP A 197 -19.54 4.90 16.08
C ASP A 197 -18.45 5.81 15.50
N TYR A 198 -18.60 6.25 14.26
CA TYR A 198 -17.73 7.28 13.67
C TYR A 198 -17.78 8.59 14.45
N GLY A 199 -18.95 8.98 14.99
CA GLY A 199 -19.07 10.13 15.88
C GLY A 199 -18.29 9.96 17.20
N ARG A 200 -18.23 8.74 17.75
CA ARG A 200 -17.41 8.43 18.94
C ARG A 200 -15.91 8.46 18.62
N ALA A 201 -15.50 7.92 17.49
CA ALA A 201 -14.12 7.99 17.02
C ALA A 201 -13.69 9.45 16.76
N GLU A 202 -14.57 10.27 16.17
CA GLU A 202 -14.33 11.71 15.98
C GLU A 202 -14.08 12.42 17.31
N GLN A 203 -14.93 12.19 18.34
CA GLN A 203 -14.75 12.79 19.65
C GLN A 203 -13.41 12.40 20.30
N LEU A 204 -13.00 11.14 20.18
CA LEU A 204 -11.70 10.67 20.66
C LEU A 204 -10.55 11.39 19.96
N LEU A 205 -10.59 11.46 18.64
CA LEU A 205 -9.54 12.08 17.83
C LEU A 205 -9.49 13.61 18.03
N LEU A 206 -10.63 14.28 18.18
CA LEU A 206 -10.68 15.70 18.52
C LEU A 206 -10.07 16.00 19.91
N ALA A 207 -10.19 15.08 20.86
CA ALA A 207 -9.59 15.25 22.19
C ALA A 207 -8.05 15.20 22.17
N VAL A 208 -7.45 14.49 21.22
CA VAL A 208 -5.99 14.39 21.05
C VAL A 208 -5.44 15.32 19.97
N ARG A 209 -6.31 15.87 19.12
CA ARG A 209 -5.94 16.75 17.99
C ARG A 209 -4.98 17.89 18.36
N PRO A 210 -5.14 18.59 19.51
CA PRO A 210 -4.23 19.68 19.90
C PRO A 210 -2.76 19.26 20.08
N TYR A 211 -2.49 17.96 20.21
CA TYR A 211 -1.16 17.41 20.43
C TYR A 211 -0.55 16.78 19.15
N VAL A 212 -1.33 16.71 18.07
CA VAL A 212 -0.89 16.19 16.77
C VAL A 212 -0.39 17.34 15.92
N LYS A 213 0.92 17.31 15.61
CA LYS A 213 1.61 18.34 14.83
C LYS A 213 1.25 18.30 13.36
N ALA A 214 1.15 17.08 12.79
CA ALA A 214 0.89 16.89 11.36
C ALA A 214 0.02 15.65 11.09
N PHE A 215 -0.70 15.70 9.97
CA PHE A 215 -1.24 14.53 9.28
C PHE A 215 -0.41 14.35 8.01
N ASP A 216 0.29 13.23 7.88
CA ASP A 216 1.28 13.02 6.82
C ASP A 216 1.49 11.52 6.60
N SER A 217 1.35 11.07 5.35
CA SER A 217 1.57 9.68 4.93
C SER A 217 2.81 9.48 4.05
N SER A 218 3.56 10.56 3.74
CA SER A 218 4.69 10.51 2.80
C SER A 218 6.02 10.88 3.46
N GLU A 219 6.07 12.02 4.17
CA GLU A 219 7.30 12.59 4.69
C GLU A 219 7.57 12.27 6.17
N TYR A 220 6.61 11.65 6.86
CA TYR A 220 6.74 11.37 8.30
C TYR A 220 7.95 10.48 8.65
N MET A 221 8.40 9.61 7.75
CA MET A 221 9.63 8.83 7.92
C MET A 221 10.86 9.74 8.04
N ASN A 222 10.96 10.74 7.17
CA ASN A 222 12.01 11.74 7.24
C ASN A 222 11.92 12.55 8.53
N GLY A 223 10.70 12.87 8.98
CA GLY A 223 10.43 13.52 10.26
C GLY A 223 10.89 12.72 11.47
N LEU A 224 10.74 11.38 11.45
CA LEU A 224 11.28 10.48 12.48
C LEU A 224 12.82 10.46 12.47
N ILE A 225 13.45 10.42 11.29
CA ILE A 225 14.92 10.38 11.13
C ILE A 225 15.56 11.68 11.62
N ASN A 226 15.01 12.84 11.24
CA ASN A 226 15.58 14.15 11.56
C ASN A 226 15.15 14.69 12.93
N GLY A 227 14.29 13.96 13.66
CA GLY A 227 13.81 14.31 14.99
C GLY A 227 12.69 15.37 15.01
N GLU A 228 12.05 15.63 13.88
CA GLU A 228 10.84 16.47 13.81
C GLU A 228 9.64 15.81 14.50
N PHE A 229 9.58 14.48 14.43
CA PHE A 229 8.59 13.68 15.13
C PHE A 229 9.27 12.68 16.06
N CYS A 230 8.75 12.54 17.25
CA CYS A 230 9.16 11.51 18.20
C CYS A 230 8.17 10.32 18.25
N ILE A 231 6.96 10.52 17.74
CA ILE A 231 5.91 9.52 17.56
C ILE A 231 5.24 9.76 16.21
N SER A 232 5.03 8.69 15.46
CA SER A 232 4.23 8.73 14.23
C SER A 232 3.34 7.50 14.17
N MET A 233 2.04 7.68 13.85
CA MET A 233 1.29 6.55 13.29
C MET A 233 2.02 6.12 12.02
N SER A 234 2.12 4.82 11.78
CA SER A 234 3.00 4.29 10.76
C SER A 234 2.53 2.91 10.30
N TRP A 235 2.89 2.54 9.09
CA TRP A 235 2.91 1.15 8.66
C TRP A 235 4.21 0.49 9.10
N SER A 236 4.16 -0.83 9.31
CA SER A 236 5.26 -1.59 9.92
C SER A 236 6.58 -1.52 9.14
N ALA A 237 6.52 -1.54 7.82
CA ALA A 237 7.71 -1.51 6.97
C ALA A 237 8.42 -0.16 6.97
N ASP A 238 7.66 0.93 7.08
CA ASP A 238 8.19 2.28 6.95
C ASP A 238 9.17 2.63 8.08
N TYR A 239 8.90 2.18 9.33
CA TYR A 239 9.86 2.42 10.40
C TYR A 239 11.18 1.67 10.16
N SER A 240 11.11 0.47 9.62
CA SER A 240 12.29 -0.33 9.30
C SER A 240 13.12 0.33 8.20
N THR A 241 12.45 0.81 7.15
CA THR A 241 13.06 1.61 6.08
C THR A 241 13.67 2.90 6.63
N ALA A 242 12.95 3.64 7.50
CA ALA A 242 13.47 4.84 8.14
C ALA A 242 14.72 4.54 8.98
N GLN A 243 14.72 3.44 9.74
CA GLN A 243 15.88 3.02 10.52
C GLN A 243 17.08 2.66 9.63
N ALA A 244 16.85 1.99 8.49
CA ALA A 244 17.89 1.65 7.53
C ALA A 244 18.47 2.92 6.87
N ARG A 245 17.62 3.85 6.43
CA ARG A 245 18.02 5.15 5.87
C ARG A 245 18.82 6.00 6.88
N ALA A 246 18.39 6.03 8.13
CA ALA A 246 19.13 6.73 9.21
C ALA A 246 20.54 6.17 9.40
N ARG A 247 20.68 4.85 9.47
CA ARG A 247 21.99 4.18 9.57
C ARG A 247 22.89 4.50 8.38
N ALA A 248 22.35 4.42 7.15
CA ALA A 248 23.10 4.73 5.93
C ALA A 248 23.58 6.19 5.90
N ALA A 249 22.78 7.12 6.45
CA ALA A 249 23.11 8.53 6.57
C ALA A 249 24.01 8.87 7.79
N GLY A 250 24.34 7.90 8.63
CA GLY A 250 25.12 8.10 9.85
C GLY A 250 24.36 8.87 10.95
N VAL A 251 23.03 8.87 10.90
CA VAL A 251 22.17 9.50 11.92
C VAL A 251 21.93 8.49 13.04
N ASP A 252 22.29 8.88 14.27
CA ASP A 252 22.08 8.06 15.46
C ASP A 252 20.67 8.29 16.01
N VAL A 253 19.72 7.46 15.56
CA VAL A 253 18.32 7.46 16.01
C VAL A 253 17.87 6.04 16.32
N HIS A 254 17.24 5.86 17.49
CA HIS A 254 16.73 4.57 17.92
C HIS A 254 15.22 4.48 17.73
N LEU A 255 14.80 4.19 16.49
CA LEU A 255 13.40 3.98 16.19
C LEU A 255 12.93 2.59 16.66
N ARG A 256 11.66 2.52 17.03
CA ARG A 256 10.93 1.27 17.34
C ARG A 256 9.56 1.36 16.71
N PHE A 257 8.99 0.22 16.42
CA PHE A 257 7.61 0.10 15.96
C PHE A 257 6.82 -0.81 16.91
N THR A 258 5.54 -0.53 17.07
CA THR A 258 4.62 -1.35 17.85
C THR A 258 3.36 -1.65 17.04
N VAL A 259 3.04 -2.94 16.94
CA VAL A 259 1.67 -3.41 16.68
C VAL A 259 0.94 -3.36 18.03
N PRO A 260 -0.06 -2.49 18.20
CA PRO A 260 -0.71 -2.30 19.50
C PRO A 260 -1.33 -3.60 20.06
N LYS A 261 -1.34 -3.74 21.38
CA LYS A 261 -1.97 -4.90 22.03
C LYS A 261 -3.48 -4.96 21.82
N GLU A 262 -4.10 -3.82 21.56
CA GLU A 262 -5.53 -3.71 21.24
C GLU A 262 -5.84 -4.26 19.85
N GLY A 263 -4.84 -4.47 19.01
CA GLY A 263 -4.97 -4.88 17.63
C GLY A 263 -4.76 -3.74 16.63
N ALA A 264 -4.60 -4.09 15.38
CA ALA A 264 -4.34 -3.15 14.29
C ALA A 264 -4.88 -3.69 12.96
N ASN A 265 -4.90 -2.86 11.92
CA ASN A 265 -5.22 -3.29 10.57
C ASN A 265 -4.02 -4.04 9.96
N GLY A 266 -4.27 -5.24 9.45
CA GLY A 266 -3.37 -5.93 8.53
C GLY A 266 -3.80 -5.59 7.10
N THR A 267 -3.01 -4.79 6.38
CA THR A 267 -3.27 -4.40 4.99
C THR A 267 -2.62 -5.36 4.03
N TYR A 268 -3.35 -5.70 2.98
CA TYR A 268 -2.87 -6.48 1.84
C TYR A 268 -3.11 -5.67 0.58
N ASP A 269 -2.05 -5.50 -0.21
CA ASP A 269 -2.09 -4.79 -1.47
C ASP A 269 -1.91 -5.76 -2.63
N ALA A 270 -2.66 -5.53 -3.68
CA ALA A 270 -2.60 -6.33 -4.89
C ALA A 270 -2.20 -5.50 -6.11
N LEU A 271 -1.64 -6.18 -7.11
CA LEU A 271 -1.47 -5.64 -8.45
C LEU A 271 -2.64 -6.06 -9.32
N LEU A 272 -3.26 -5.09 -10.00
CA LEU A 272 -4.43 -5.30 -10.86
C LEU A 272 -4.19 -4.70 -12.25
N ILE A 273 -4.91 -5.21 -13.24
CA ILE A 273 -4.86 -4.73 -14.62
C ILE A 273 -6.16 -3.95 -14.90
N PRO A 274 -6.10 -2.64 -15.21
CA PRO A 274 -7.28 -1.89 -15.63
C PRO A 274 -7.99 -2.51 -16.83
N ALA A 275 -9.31 -2.36 -16.90
CA ALA A 275 -10.12 -2.91 -17.99
C ALA A 275 -9.76 -2.26 -19.35
N ASP A 276 -9.31 -1.02 -19.31
CA ASP A 276 -8.88 -0.20 -20.45
C ASP A 276 -7.36 -0.23 -20.67
N ALA A 277 -6.61 -1.10 -19.99
CA ALA A 277 -5.16 -1.20 -20.10
C ALA A 277 -4.72 -1.39 -21.56
N PRO A 278 -3.92 -0.45 -22.11
CA PRO A 278 -3.49 -0.52 -23.51
C PRO A 278 -2.52 -1.68 -23.81
N HIS A 279 -1.78 -2.13 -22.80
CA HIS A 279 -0.74 -3.17 -22.95
C HIS A 279 -0.94 -4.33 -21.95
N ALA A 280 -2.14 -4.93 -21.95
CA ALA A 280 -2.51 -6.02 -21.02
C ALA A 280 -1.59 -7.26 -21.13
N GLY A 281 -1.01 -7.54 -22.30
CA GLY A 281 -0.04 -8.62 -22.47
C GLY A 281 1.28 -8.35 -21.74
N ASN A 282 1.79 -7.11 -21.82
CA ASN A 282 2.97 -6.68 -21.08
C ASN A 282 2.70 -6.63 -19.57
N ALA A 283 1.49 -6.22 -19.17
CA ALA A 283 1.06 -6.27 -17.78
C ALA A 283 1.15 -7.69 -17.21
N HIS A 284 0.63 -8.70 -17.90
CA HIS A 284 0.77 -10.08 -17.44
C HIS A 284 2.23 -10.56 -17.37
N ARG A 285 3.10 -10.09 -18.26
CA ARG A 285 4.53 -10.40 -18.19
C ARG A 285 5.17 -9.80 -16.94
N PHE A 286 4.81 -8.56 -16.61
CA PHE A 286 5.29 -7.91 -15.39
C PHE A 286 4.75 -8.60 -14.14
N LEU A 287 3.46 -8.92 -14.07
CA LEU A 287 2.90 -9.68 -12.95
C LEU A 287 3.62 -11.03 -12.77
N ASN A 288 3.85 -11.78 -13.86
CA ASN A 288 4.55 -13.05 -13.76
C ASN A 288 6.03 -12.89 -13.36
N PHE A 289 6.68 -11.79 -13.74
CA PHE A 289 8.03 -11.44 -13.30
C PHE A 289 8.04 -11.11 -11.80
N MET A 290 7.09 -10.32 -11.30
CA MET A 290 6.97 -10.03 -9.86
C MET A 290 6.70 -11.28 -9.02
N LEU A 291 6.07 -12.31 -9.61
CA LEU A 291 5.87 -13.61 -8.97
C LEU A 291 7.14 -14.49 -8.92
N GLU A 292 8.25 -14.07 -9.52
CA GLU A 292 9.52 -14.78 -9.36
C GLU A 292 10.05 -14.62 -7.94
N PRO A 293 10.37 -15.71 -7.23
CA PRO A 293 10.74 -15.64 -5.81
C PRO A 293 11.89 -14.70 -5.50
N LYS A 294 12.92 -14.67 -6.35
CA LYS A 294 14.09 -13.79 -6.16
C LYS A 294 13.79 -12.33 -6.43
N VAL A 295 12.85 -12.04 -7.34
CA VAL A 295 12.47 -10.68 -7.70
C VAL A 295 11.72 -10.05 -6.51
N ILE A 296 10.67 -10.70 -6.02
CA ILE A 296 9.88 -10.14 -4.95
C ILE A 296 10.65 -10.14 -3.61
N ALA A 297 11.51 -11.13 -3.35
CA ALA A 297 12.39 -11.10 -2.19
C ALA A 297 13.37 -9.92 -2.23
N ALA A 298 13.91 -9.55 -3.41
CA ALA A 298 14.76 -8.37 -3.55
C ALA A 298 13.98 -7.08 -3.22
N VAL A 299 12.71 -7.00 -3.63
CA VAL A 299 11.82 -5.88 -3.24
C VAL A 299 11.68 -5.84 -1.72
N THR A 300 11.26 -6.94 -1.08
CA THR A 300 11.13 -7.02 0.38
C THR A 300 12.42 -6.64 1.11
N ASN A 301 13.57 -7.13 0.65
CA ASN A 301 14.86 -6.84 1.28
C ASN A 301 15.27 -5.36 1.20
N GLU A 302 14.72 -4.62 0.23
CA GLU A 302 15.02 -3.20 0.06
C GLU A 302 14.02 -2.30 0.79
N ILE A 303 12.71 -2.58 0.64
CA ILE A 303 11.67 -1.69 1.17
C ILE A 303 11.05 -2.19 2.48
N HIS A 304 11.40 -3.40 2.93
CA HIS A 304 11.00 -4.03 4.18
C HIS A 304 9.50 -4.31 4.33
N TYR A 305 8.72 -4.24 3.24
CA TYR A 305 7.34 -4.74 3.24
C TYR A 305 7.34 -6.28 3.13
N GLY A 306 6.47 -6.95 3.87
CA GLY A 306 6.26 -8.37 3.70
C GLY A 306 5.68 -8.66 2.32
N ASN A 307 6.13 -9.75 1.66
CA ASN A 307 5.58 -10.15 0.37
C ASN A 307 4.69 -11.39 0.52
N ASP A 308 3.75 -11.51 -0.41
CA ASP A 308 2.76 -12.57 -0.43
C ASP A 308 3.17 -13.78 -1.29
N ASN A 309 4.48 -14.01 -1.44
CA ASN A 309 5.05 -15.09 -2.24
C ASN A 309 5.85 -16.03 -1.34
N ARG A 310 5.22 -17.11 -0.92
CA ARG A 310 5.84 -18.10 -0.01
C ARG A 310 7.14 -18.72 -0.56
N ALA A 311 7.28 -18.82 -1.87
CA ALA A 311 8.50 -19.36 -2.49
C ALA A 311 9.68 -18.36 -2.37
N ALA A 312 9.44 -17.11 -1.98
CA ALA A 312 10.44 -16.08 -1.77
C ALA A 312 11.18 -16.21 -0.42
N ASP A 313 10.59 -16.87 0.59
CA ASP A 313 11.14 -16.97 1.96
C ASP A 313 12.63 -17.30 2.01
N PRO A 314 13.18 -18.27 1.22
CA PRO A 314 14.60 -18.60 1.25
C PRO A 314 15.53 -17.48 0.76
N TYR A 315 14.98 -16.43 0.14
CA TYR A 315 15.73 -15.30 -0.45
C TYR A 315 15.50 -13.99 0.30
N VAL A 316 14.54 -13.95 1.23
CA VAL A 316 14.32 -12.80 2.12
C VAL A 316 15.40 -12.81 3.21
N ASP A 317 15.90 -11.61 3.56
CA ASP A 317 16.84 -11.45 4.67
C ASP A 317 16.22 -12.04 5.94
N PRO A 318 16.91 -12.94 6.64
CA PRO A 318 16.40 -13.56 7.87
C PRO A 318 16.02 -12.56 8.95
N GLN A 319 16.62 -11.37 9.00
CA GLN A 319 16.25 -10.31 9.95
C GLN A 319 14.87 -9.73 9.63
N ILE A 320 14.52 -9.65 8.35
CA ILE A 320 13.21 -9.19 7.88
C ILE A 320 12.18 -10.31 8.02
N LEU A 321 12.52 -11.51 7.53
CA LEU A 321 11.60 -12.67 7.55
C LEU A 321 11.15 -13.05 8.97
N HIS A 322 12.01 -12.83 9.98
CA HIS A 322 11.71 -13.16 11.37
C HIS A 322 11.30 -11.92 12.21
N ASP A 323 11.13 -10.77 11.60
CA ASP A 323 10.59 -9.59 12.28
C ASP A 323 9.06 -9.71 12.39
N PRO A 324 8.50 -9.87 13.61
CA PRO A 324 7.07 -10.07 13.80
C PRO A 324 6.23 -8.81 13.47
N THR A 325 6.86 -7.69 13.20
CA THR A 325 6.20 -6.47 12.74
C THR A 325 6.02 -6.45 11.23
N ILE A 326 6.84 -7.22 10.50
CA ILE A 326 6.80 -7.33 9.05
C ILE A 326 6.08 -8.62 8.64
N TYR A 327 6.47 -9.75 9.24
CA TYR A 327 5.82 -11.05 9.09
C TYR A 327 5.16 -11.44 10.41
N PRO A 328 3.87 -11.10 10.62
CA PRO A 328 3.18 -11.30 11.90
C PRO A 328 3.22 -12.74 12.39
N THR A 329 3.53 -12.92 13.69
CA THR A 329 3.38 -14.23 14.31
C THR A 329 1.90 -14.57 14.48
N PRO A 330 1.53 -15.86 14.69
CA PRO A 330 0.14 -16.25 14.96
C PRO A 330 -0.51 -15.46 16.10
N GLU A 331 0.26 -15.05 17.12
CA GLU A 331 -0.23 -14.25 18.23
C GLU A 331 -0.51 -12.80 17.84
N VAL A 332 0.26 -12.24 16.92
CA VAL A 332 0.01 -10.91 16.34
C VAL A 332 -1.18 -11.00 15.39
N GLU A 333 -1.17 -11.99 14.49
CA GLU A 333 -2.22 -12.22 13.50
C GLU A 333 -3.62 -12.36 14.14
N ALA A 334 -3.70 -13.06 15.27
CA ALA A 334 -4.97 -13.28 16.00
C ALA A 334 -5.63 -11.98 16.52
N ARG A 335 -4.92 -10.86 16.53
CA ARG A 335 -5.45 -9.55 16.92
C ARG A 335 -5.50 -8.54 15.79
N LEU A 336 -5.11 -8.94 14.57
CA LEU A 336 -5.30 -8.10 13.40
C LEU A 336 -6.76 -8.17 12.94
N TYR A 337 -7.22 -7.06 12.40
CA TYR A 337 -8.43 -7.02 11.60
C TYR A 337 -8.04 -6.58 10.18
N HIS A 338 -8.89 -6.89 9.22
CA HIS A 338 -8.70 -6.47 7.83
C HIS A 338 -9.83 -5.54 7.45
N SER A 339 -9.49 -4.49 6.71
CA SER A 339 -10.46 -3.53 6.21
C SER A 339 -11.42 -4.17 5.21
N HIS A 340 -12.67 -3.74 5.26
CA HIS A 340 -13.71 -4.14 4.33
C HIS A 340 -14.27 -2.93 3.60
N GLU A 341 -14.71 -3.18 2.38
CA GLU A 341 -15.39 -2.19 1.57
C GLU A 341 -16.52 -1.49 2.35
N VAL A 342 -16.53 -0.16 2.32
CA VAL A 342 -17.61 0.65 2.86
C VAL A 342 -18.50 1.19 1.74
N GLY A 343 -19.82 1.23 2.00
CA GLY A 343 -20.76 1.79 1.03
C GLY A 343 -20.64 3.31 0.89
N PRO A 344 -21.11 3.89 -0.25
CA PRO A 344 -20.95 5.34 -0.53
C PRO A 344 -21.54 6.29 0.52
N ALA A 345 -22.54 5.84 1.28
CA ALA A 345 -23.13 6.65 2.35
C ALA A 345 -22.17 6.79 3.54
N LEU A 346 -21.51 5.69 3.91
CA LEU A 346 -20.55 5.66 5.01
C LEU A 346 -19.25 6.35 4.61
N GLU A 347 -18.82 6.18 3.35
CA GLU A 347 -17.66 6.89 2.80
C GLU A 347 -17.79 8.41 2.93
N ARG A 348 -18.99 8.95 2.63
CA ARG A 348 -19.26 10.39 2.85
C ARG A 348 -19.19 10.80 4.33
N ILE A 349 -19.58 9.90 5.25
CA ILE A 349 -19.48 10.15 6.69
C ILE A 349 -18.00 10.15 7.08
N ARG A 350 -17.24 9.15 6.67
CA ARG A 350 -15.80 8.99 6.91
C ARG A 350 -15.03 10.24 6.46
N THR A 351 -15.19 10.65 5.19
CA THR A 351 -14.56 11.83 4.61
C THR A 351 -14.91 13.13 5.37
N ARG A 352 -16.19 13.33 5.72
CA ARG A 352 -16.60 14.53 6.48
C ARG A 352 -16.03 14.54 7.89
N THR A 353 -16.04 13.40 8.57
CA THR A 353 -15.46 13.23 9.90
C THR A 353 -13.95 13.54 9.85
N TRP A 354 -13.24 12.98 8.89
CA TRP A 354 -11.81 13.23 8.69
C TRP A 354 -11.51 14.72 8.45
N THR A 355 -12.25 15.36 7.56
CA THR A 355 -12.09 16.80 7.32
C THR A 355 -12.25 17.61 8.60
N ARG A 356 -13.26 17.32 9.43
CA ARG A 356 -13.46 18.03 10.72
C ARG A 356 -12.30 17.81 11.68
N ILE A 357 -11.76 16.58 11.76
CA ILE A 357 -10.61 16.28 12.62
C ILE A 357 -9.38 17.04 12.14
N LYS A 358 -9.07 17.00 10.85
CA LYS A 358 -7.87 17.68 10.30
C LYS A 358 -7.95 19.21 10.47
N THR A 359 -9.11 19.80 10.29
CA THR A 359 -9.28 21.26 10.33
C THR A 359 -9.56 21.81 11.74
N ALA A 360 -9.77 20.96 12.74
CA ALA A 360 -9.91 21.40 14.13
C ALA A 360 -8.57 21.95 14.66
N LEU A 361 -8.61 23.14 15.28
CA LEU A 361 -7.49 23.83 15.92
C LEU A 361 -7.61 23.80 17.44
#